data_010d8f7ccd8a3fc3d1080f6abb296974
#
_entry.id   010d8f7ccd8a3fc3d1080f6abb296974
#
_cell.length_a   1.000
_cell.length_b   1.000
_cell.length_c   1.000
_cell.angle_alpha   90.00
_cell.angle_beta   90.00
_cell.angle_gamma   90.00
#
_symmetry.space_group_name_H-M   'P 1'
#
loop_
_entity.id
_entity.type
_entity.pdbx_description
1 polymer ?
#
loop_
_entity_poly.entity_id
_entity_poly.type
_entity_poly.pdbx_seq_one_letter_code
_entity_poly.pdbx_strand_id
1 'polypeptide(L)'
;FNGSIVAYSNEIKMSLLHVSAETLEKHGAVSRETVTEMVKGAMKTLKTDCAVATSGIAGPGGGTPEKPVGTVWIAAAYKNEIVTMKQEGDEGRKGNVEKAIQNALLLLCEKLK
;
A
#
# COMPACT_ATOMS: atom_id res chain seq x y z
N PHE A 1 -13.91 -12.05 -2.16
CA PHE A 1 -12.47 -12.00 -1.89
C PHE A 1 -11.76 -13.08 -2.72
N ASN A 2 -10.94 -12.66 -3.69
CA ASN A 2 -10.28 -13.57 -4.61
C ASN A 2 -8.85 -13.93 -4.23
N GLY A 3 -8.31 -13.37 -3.18
CA GLY A 3 -6.97 -13.68 -2.74
C GLY A 3 -6.18 -12.48 -2.29
N SER A 4 -4.90 -12.68 -2.06
CA SER A 4 -3.98 -11.62 -1.67
C SER A 4 -2.61 -11.86 -2.29
N ILE A 5 -1.83 -10.78 -2.39
CA ILE A 5 -0.46 -10.84 -2.90
C ILE A 5 0.44 -10.20 -1.86
N VAL A 6 1.49 -10.91 -1.45
CA VAL A 6 2.48 -10.37 -0.53
C VAL A 6 3.71 -9.97 -1.35
N ALA A 7 3.94 -8.67 -1.44
CA ALA A 7 4.98 -8.11 -2.30
C ALA A 7 6.18 -7.64 -1.47
N TYR A 8 7.09 -8.56 -1.20
CA TYR A 8 8.30 -8.26 -0.44
C TYR A 8 9.39 -7.55 -1.26
N SER A 9 9.33 -7.65 -2.58
CA SER A 9 10.36 -7.07 -3.43
C SER A 9 9.76 -6.16 -4.49
N ASN A 10 10.60 -5.27 -5.04
CA ASN A 10 10.19 -4.43 -6.14
C ASN A 10 9.87 -5.25 -7.39
N GLU A 11 10.53 -6.40 -7.57
CA GLU A 11 10.26 -7.30 -8.68
C GLU A 11 8.84 -7.83 -8.66
N ILE A 12 8.34 -8.23 -7.46
CA ILE A 12 6.97 -8.71 -7.31
C ILE A 12 5.99 -7.57 -7.54
N LYS A 13 6.30 -6.36 -7.03
CA LYS A 13 5.46 -5.19 -7.28
C LYS A 13 5.32 -4.92 -8.77
N MET A 14 6.40 -5.04 -9.53
CA MET A 14 6.36 -4.83 -10.97
C MET A 14 5.66 -5.97 -11.71
N SER A 15 5.96 -7.22 -11.37
CA SER A 15 5.46 -8.36 -12.15
C SER A 15 4.01 -8.73 -11.85
N LEU A 16 3.61 -8.75 -10.58
CA LEU A 16 2.27 -9.15 -10.19
C LEU A 16 1.32 -7.98 -9.98
N LEU A 17 1.83 -6.85 -9.51
CA LEU A 17 1.00 -5.69 -9.21
C LEU A 17 1.14 -4.58 -10.25
N HIS A 18 1.94 -4.80 -11.29
CA HIS A 18 2.10 -3.88 -12.42
C HIS A 18 2.61 -2.48 -12.03
N VAL A 19 3.37 -2.37 -10.94
CA VAL A 19 4.00 -1.12 -10.55
C VAL A 19 5.16 -0.86 -11.52
N SER A 20 5.23 0.35 -12.08
CA SER A 20 6.28 0.67 -13.04
C SER A 20 7.64 0.85 -12.35
N ALA A 21 8.71 0.48 -13.06
CA ALA A 21 10.06 0.71 -12.59
C ALA A 21 10.35 2.21 -12.39
N GLU A 22 9.78 3.04 -13.26
CA GLU A 22 9.91 4.50 -13.16
C GLU A 22 9.30 5.04 -11.87
N THR A 23 8.12 4.55 -11.49
CA THR A 23 7.47 4.95 -10.25
C THR A 23 8.32 4.57 -9.04
N LEU A 24 8.85 3.35 -9.02
CA LEU A 24 9.71 2.89 -7.93
C LEU A 24 11.00 3.69 -7.85
N GLU A 25 11.58 4.06 -8.98
CA GLU A 25 12.80 4.84 -9.03
C GLU A 25 12.59 6.29 -8.56
N LYS A 26 11.52 6.94 -9.05
CA LYS A 26 11.24 8.35 -8.74
C LYS A 26 10.65 8.56 -7.35
N HIS A 27 9.75 7.70 -6.93
CA HIS A 27 8.96 7.91 -5.71
C HIS A 27 9.26 6.90 -4.61
N GLY A 28 9.95 5.81 -4.95
CA GLY A 28 10.25 4.74 -4.01
C GLY A 28 9.04 3.83 -3.76
N ALA A 29 9.29 2.75 -3.02
CA ALA A 29 8.25 1.77 -2.71
C ALA A 29 7.19 2.33 -1.75
N VAL A 30 7.58 3.23 -0.86
CA VAL A 30 6.68 3.81 0.14
C VAL A 30 6.24 5.19 -0.34
N SER A 31 5.18 5.23 -1.15
CA SER A 31 4.68 6.46 -1.76
C SER A 31 3.23 6.29 -2.20
N ARG A 32 2.54 7.41 -2.36
CA ARG A 32 1.20 7.45 -2.92
C ARG A 32 1.16 6.81 -4.30
N GLU A 33 2.13 7.18 -5.14
CA GLU A 33 2.22 6.69 -6.51
C GLU A 33 2.34 5.18 -6.57
N THR A 34 3.18 4.61 -5.73
CA THR A 34 3.38 3.16 -5.69
C THR A 34 2.13 2.44 -5.20
N VAL A 35 1.51 2.88 -4.09
CA VAL A 35 0.30 2.18 -3.60
C VAL A 35 -0.88 2.33 -4.55
N THR A 36 -0.97 3.45 -5.28
CA THR A 36 -2.00 3.63 -6.30
C THR A 36 -1.84 2.59 -7.41
N GLU A 37 -0.62 2.41 -7.90
CA GLU A 37 -0.35 1.39 -8.93
C GLU A 37 -0.52 -0.02 -8.38
N MET A 38 -0.14 -0.26 -7.12
CA MET A 38 -0.33 -1.55 -6.47
C MET A 38 -1.81 -1.95 -6.41
N VAL A 39 -2.67 -1.03 -6.00
CA VAL A 39 -4.09 -1.35 -5.86
C VAL A 39 -4.75 -1.58 -7.21
N LYS A 40 -4.37 -0.82 -8.23
CA LYS A 40 -4.84 -1.05 -9.60
C LYS A 40 -4.40 -2.42 -10.12
N GLY A 41 -3.12 -2.74 -9.91
CA GLY A 41 -2.56 -4.02 -10.34
C GLY A 41 -3.19 -5.20 -9.61
N ALA A 42 -3.46 -5.05 -8.31
CA ALA A 42 -4.11 -6.10 -7.53
C ALA A 42 -5.51 -6.40 -8.04
N MET A 43 -6.31 -5.36 -8.34
CA MET A 43 -7.64 -5.56 -8.92
C MET A 43 -7.58 -6.28 -10.25
N LYS A 44 -6.62 -5.93 -11.09
CA LYS A 44 -6.43 -6.55 -12.40
C LYS A 44 -5.99 -8.00 -12.27
N THR A 45 -4.99 -8.27 -11.43
CA THR A 45 -4.42 -9.61 -11.25
C THR A 45 -5.41 -10.56 -10.58
N LEU A 46 -6.12 -10.10 -9.57
CA LEU A 46 -7.08 -10.91 -8.81
C LEU A 46 -8.50 -10.84 -9.37
N LYS A 47 -8.71 -10.01 -10.38
CA LYS A 47 -10.03 -9.82 -11.04
C LYS A 47 -11.12 -9.47 -10.04
N THR A 48 -10.86 -8.44 -9.22
CA THR A 48 -11.80 -7.96 -8.22
C THR A 48 -12.25 -6.54 -8.53
N ASP A 49 -13.41 -6.15 -7.96
CA ASP A 49 -13.95 -4.79 -8.09
C ASP A 49 -13.44 -3.86 -7.01
N CYS A 50 -12.82 -4.39 -5.97
CA CYS A 50 -12.26 -3.59 -4.89
C CYS A 50 -10.95 -4.19 -4.38
N ALA A 51 -10.10 -3.35 -3.83
CA ALA A 51 -8.83 -3.77 -3.26
C ALA A 51 -8.30 -2.72 -2.29
N VAL A 52 -7.41 -3.14 -1.41
CA VAL A 52 -6.60 -2.24 -0.61
C VAL A 52 -5.14 -2.62 -0.79
N ALA A 53 -4.26 -1.64 -0.71
CA ALA A 53 -2.82 -1.85 -0.79
C ALA A 53 -2.14 -1.00 0.27
N THR A 54 -1.08 -1.53 0.86
CA THR A 54 -0.25 -0.81 1.81
C THR A 54 1.20 -1.00 1.44
N SER A 55 2.00 0.04 1.64
CA SER A 55 3.45 -0.05 1.53
C SER A 55 4.06 0.90 2.55
N GLY A 56 4.91 0.37 3.40
CA GLY A 56 5.43 1.16 4.51
C GLY A 56 6.69 0.62 5.13
N ILE A 57 7.14 1.34 6.15
CA ILE A 57 8.32 1.00 6.93
C ILE A 57 7.86 0.66 8.35
N ALA A 58 7.64 -0.63 8.59
CA ALA A 58 7.13 -1.11 9.87
C ALA A 58 8.19 -1.04 10.99
N GLY A 59 9.45 -1.06 10.63
CA GLY A 59 10.56 -1.01 11.58
C GLY A 59 10.99 -2.37 12.11
N PRO A 60 11.94 -2.40 13.02
CA PRO A 60 12.63 -1.26 13.64
C PRO A 60 13.60 -0.53 12.72
N GLY A 61 14.09 -1.15 11.65
CA GLY A 61 15.02 -0.53 10.71
C GLY A 61 14.37 -0.07 9.41
N GLY A 62 15.16 0.52 8.53
CA GLY A 62 14.75 0.91 7.19
C GLY A 62 14.22 2.33 7.04
N GLY A 63 14.04 3.05 8.15
CA GLY A 63 13.57 4.43 8.07
C GLY A 63 14.65 5.41 7.62
N THR A 64 14.22 6.51 7.01
CA THR A 64 15.07 7.62 6.60
C THR A 64 14.49 8.92 7.16
N PRO A 65 15.24 10.03 7.14
CA PRO A 65 14.68 11.32 7.59
C PRO A 65 13.43 11.73 6.81
N GLU A 66 13.34 11.37 5.54
CA GLU A 66 12.22 11.71 4.68
C GLU A 66 11.05 10.73 4.85
N LYS A 67 11.37 9.48 5.13
CA LYS A 67 10.37 8.41 5.33
C LYS A 67 10.74 7.62 6.58
N PRO A 68 10.46 8.18 7.77
CA PRO A 68 10.84 7.51 9.02
C PRO A 68 10.03 6.23 9.25
N VAL A 69 10.52 5.41 10.17
CA VAL A 69 9.79 4.21 10.60
C VAL A 69 8.38 4.61 11.06
N GLY A 70 7.39 3.84 10.68
CA GLY A 70 5.98 4.15 10.92
C GLY A 70 5.28 4.83 9.75
N THR A 71 6.04 5.24 8.72
CA THR A 71 5.45 5.80 7.49
C THR A 71 4.83 4.68 6.67
N VAL A 72 3.54 4.76 6.42
CA VAL A 72 2.81 3.79 5.59
C VAL A 72 1.89 4.54 4.65
N TRP A 73 1.97 4.25 3.37
CA TRP A 73 1.00 4.69 2.39
C TRP A 73 -0.04 3.61 2.18
N ILE A 74 -1.30 4.00 2.13
CA ILE A 74 -2.44 3.09 2.03
C ILE A 74 -3.32 3.57 0.89
N ALA A 75 -3.76 2.63 0.05
CA ALA A 75 -4.71 2.92 -1.01
C ALA A 75 -5.88 1.97 -0.90
N ALA A 76 -7.07 2.47 -1.14
CA ALA A 76 -8.28 1.65 -1.27
C ALA A 76 -8.96 2.01 -2.57
N ALA A 77 -9.48 1.02 -3.25
CA ALA A 77 -10.14 1.22 -4.53
C ALA A 77 -11.45 0.44 -4.59
N TYR A 78 -12.44 1.04 -5.24
CA TYR A 78 -13.70 0.38 -5.58
C TYR A 78 -14.05 0.80 -7.00
N LYS A 79 -14.07 -0.16 -7.91
CA LYS A 79 -14.27 0.08 -9.34
C LYS A 79 -13.23 1.08 -9.87
N ASN A 80 -13.64 2.24 -10.33
CA ASN A 80 -12.74 3.23 -10.91
C ASN A 80 -12.29 4.31 -9.94
N GLU A 81 -12.72 4.23 -8.68
CA GLU A 81 -12.38 5.23 -7.68
C GLU A 81 -11.27 4.74 -6.76
N ILE A 82 -10.25 5.57 -6.55
CA ILE A 82 -9.12 5.25 -5.69
C ILE A 82 -8.93 6.38 -4.71
N VAL A 83 -8.81 6.03 -3.42
CA VAL A 83 -8.48 6.97 -2.36
C VAL A 83 -7.20 6.52 -1.67
N THR A 84 -6.41 7.47 -1.21
CA THR A 84 -5.13 7.19 -0.55
C THR A 84 -5.03 7.92 0.77
N MET A 85 -4.24 7.38 1.70
CA MET A 85 -3.88 8.08 2.92
C MET A 85 -2.46 7.76 3.33
N LYS A 86 -1.85 8.66 4.09
CA LYS A 86 -0.52 8.47 4.64
C LYS A 86 -0.65 8.30 6.16
N GLN A 87 -0.12 7.21 6.67
CA GLN A 87 -0.03 6.94 8.10
C GLN A 87 1.35 7.35 8.59
N GLU A 88 1.43 8.04 9.71
CA GLU A 88 2.69 8.47 10.31
C GLU A 88 2.72 8.09 11.79
N GLY A 89 3.92 8.13 12.37
CA GLY A 89 4.13 7.83 13.77
C GLY A 89 4.58 6.39 14.00
N ASP A 90 5.61 6.23 14.83
CA ASP A 90 6.18 4.92 15.12
C ASP A 90 5.65 4.37 16.43
N GLU A 91 4.89 3.29 16.37
CA GLU A 91 4.34 2.60 17.53
C GLU A 91 4.95 1.20 17.68
N GLY A 92 6.16 1.00 17.12
CA GLY A 92 6.80 -0.30 17.04
C GLY A 92 6.27 -1.10 15.87
N ARG A 93 7.01 -2.13 15.43
CA ARG A 93 6.64 -2.90 14.24
C ARG A 93 5.22 -3.48 14.33
N LYS A 94 4.89 -4.10 15.45
CA LYS A 94 3.55 -4.70 15.63
C LYS A 94 2.45 -3.65 15.60
N GLY A 95 2.64 -2.55 16.34
CA GLY A 95 1.67 -1.45 16.36
C GLY A 95 1.52 -0.79 15.01
N ASN A 96 2.61 -0.59 14.28
CA ASN A 96 2.59 0.01 12.95
C ASN A 96 1.81 -0.86 11.97
N VAL A 97 1.99 -2.18 12.02
CA VAL A 97 1.27 -3.12 11.16
C VAL A 97 -0.22 -3.17 11.50
N GLU A 98 -0.56 -3.27 12.79
CA GLU A 98 -1.96 -3.29 13.23
C GLU A 98 -2.70 -2.01 12.84
N LYS A 99 -2.06 -0.85 13.01
CA LYS A 99 -2.62 0.44 12.64
C LYS A 99 -2.84 0.52 11.12
N ALA A 100 -1.92 -0.01 10.32
CA ALA A 100 -2.06 -0.02 8.86
C ALA A 100 -3.26 -0.87 8.43
N ILE A 101 -3.44 -2.03 9.04
CA ILE A 101 -4.59 -2.90 8.76
C ILE A 101 -5.90 -2.19 9.09
N GLN A 102 -5.98 -1.58 10.27
CA GLN A 102 -7.18 -0.84 10.68
C GLN A 102 -7.49 0.32 9.74
N ASN A 103 -6.48 1.10 9.37
CA ASN A 103 -6.65 2.23 8.46
C ASN A 103 -7.06 1.78 7.06
N ALA A 104 -6.51 0.67 6.57
CA ALA A 104 -6.88 0.13 5.27
C ALA A 104 -8.35 -0.30 5.24
N LEU A 105 -8.80 -0.99 6.28
CA LEU A 105 -10.19 -1.44 6.38
C LEU A 105 -11.15 -0.27 6.51
N LEU A 106 -10.82 0.75 7.31
CA LEU A 106 -11.64 1.95 7.46
C LEU A 106 -11.76 2.70 6.14
N LEU A 107 -10.65 2.85 5.43
CA LEU A 107 -10.63 3.55 4.15
C LEU A 107 -11.50 2.84 3.13
N LEU A 108 -11.43 1.51 3.06
CA LEU A 108 -12.27 0.71 2.17
C LEU A 108 -13.74 0.80 2.55
N CYS A 109 -14.07 0.74 3.84
CA CYS A 109 -15.46 0.85 4.31
C CYS A 109 -16.06 2.20 3.94
N GLU A 110 -15.31 3.29 4.07
CA GLU A 110 -15.78 4.61 3.66
C GLU A 110 -16.07 4.65 2.15
N LYS A 111 -15.24 3.99 1.36
CA LYS A 111 -15.39 3.97 -0.09
C LYS A 111 -16.61 3.17 -0.53
N LEU A 112 -16.96 2.13 0.21
CA LEU A 112 -18.11 1.28 -0.11
C LEU A 112 -19.47 1.86 0.29
N LYS A 113 -19.46 2.95 1.06
CA LYS A 113 -20.71 3.63 1.43
C LYS A 113 -21.31 4.41 0.23
#